data_c2ce2de61e67d9de4b04131df6eab328
#
_entry.id   c2ce2de61e67d9de4b04131df6eab328
#
_cell.length_a   1.000
_cell.length_b   1.000
_cell.length_c   1.000
_cell.angle_alpha   90.00
_cell.angle_beta   90.00
_cell.angle_gamma   90.00
#
_symmetry.space_group_name_H-M   'P 1'
#
loop_
_entity.id
_entity.type
_entity.pdbx_description
1 polymer ?
#
loop_
_entity_poly.entity_id
_entity_poly.type
_entity_poly.pdbx_seq_one_letter_code
_entity_poly.pdbx_strand_id
1 'polypeptide(L)'
;VVIVGGSIASLRAAIAASDEGATVTVLTPSSSSAFVDDATSCGLATSSGETNPSEHAADTRRVGADLCETDVVAASTNSAVAHLAELERWGLNLRRDRNGSPHLGQLPGQSSPRTASTGDSTLREVRTILEEQCIKRNIPRRGDIEIIELVHKAHDPAQSDSKDGFDVCGLIALDIQSGEIFAIQSKAIILAGSGFQSAWNGDGIGMGASAHLFLKLGHYLSDLEFTSYHPLTVADTNLQIPLDVLGSGGVVN
;
A
#
# COMPACT_ATOMS: atom_id res chain seq x y z
N VAL A 1 -13.41 12.02 -6.74
CA VAL A 1 -12.94 10.88 -5.95
C VAL A 1 -12.15 11.40 -4.77
N VAL A 2 -12.43 10.90 -3.58
CA VAL A 2 -11.62 11.18 -2.39
C VAL A 2 -10.82 9.93 -2.04
N ILE A 3 -9.52 10.12 -1.81
CA ILE A 3 -8.61 9.05 -1.39
C ILE A 3 -8.17 9.30 0.04
N VAL A 4 -8.36 8.32 0.89
CA VAL A 4 -8.00 8.39 2.31
C VAL A 4 -6.75 7.55 2.54
N GLY A 5 -5.66 8.20 2.96
CA GLY A 5 -4.39 7.56 3.27
C GLY A 5 -3.19 8.43 2.91
N GLY A 6 -2.04 8.10 3.44
CA GLY A 6 -0.76 8.79 3.18
C GLY A 6 0.33 7.88 2.64
N SER A 7 0.00 6.62 2.32
CA SER A 7 0.94 5.60 1.89
C SER A 7 1.18 5.61 0.37
N ILE A 8 2.13 4.81 -0.09
CA ILE A 8 2.38 4.52 -1.51
C ILE A 8 1.10 4.09 -2.23
N ALA A 9 0.26 3.26 -1.57
CA ALA A 9 -1.02 2.80 -2.13
C ALA A 9 -1.97 3.96 -2.42
N SER A 10 -2.11 4.92 -1.49
CA SER A 10 -2.98 6.09 -1.66
C SER A 10 -2.49 7.00 -2.79
N LEU A 11 -1.19 7.25 -2.88
CA LEU A 11 -0.60 8.05 -3.96
C LEU A 11 -0.78 7.38 -5.32
N ARG A 12 -0.56 6.06 -5.40
CA ARG A 12 -0.76 5.31 -6.65
C ARG A 12 -2.22 5.30 -7.08
N ALA A 13 -3.15 5.13 -6.13
CA ALA A 13 -4.58 5.20 -6.41
C ALA A 13 -5.00 6.60 -6.90
N ALA A 14 -4.43 7.66 -6.33
CA ALA A 14 -4.68 9.04 -6.74
C ALA A 14 -4.24 9.29 -8.18
N ILE A 15 -3.06 8.82 -8.55
CA ILE A 15 -2.52 8.93 -9.90
C ILE A 15 -3.42 8.17 -10.89
N ALA A 16 -3.78 6.91 -10.58
CA ALA A 16 -4.64 6.12 -11.44
C ALA A 16 -6.02 6.77 -11.66
N ALA A 17 -6.66 7.22 -10.60
CA ALA A 17 -7.95 7.89 -10.71
C ALA A 17 -7.87 9.21 -11.50
N SER A 18 -6.78 9.97 -11.35
CA SER A 18 -6.53 11.19 -12.11
C SER A 18 -6.31 10.91 -13.60
N ASP A 19 -5.54 9.86 -13.93
CA ASP A 19 -5.26 9.47 -15.31
C ASP A 19 -6.53 8.99 -16.05
N GLU A 20 -7.51 8.45 -15.32
CA GLU A 20 -8.86 8.13 -15.82
C GLU A 20 -9.80 9.36 -15.87
N GLY A 21 -9.29 10.56 -15.66
CA GLY A 21 -10.04 11.82 -15.78
C GLY A 21 -10.88 12.19 -14.56
N ALA A 22 -10.72 11.52 -13.43
CA ALA A 22 -11.44 11.89 -12.22
C ALA A 22 -10.81 13.14 -11.55
N THR A 23 -11.66 14.00 -10.97
CA THR A 23 -11.19 15.00 -10.01
C THR A 23 -10.87 14.31 -8.69
N VAL A 24 -9.61 14.39 -8.25
CA VAL A 24 -9.09 13.65 -7.11
C VAL A 24 -8.65 14.59 -5.99
N THR A 25 -8.87 14.20 -4.75
CA THR A 25 -8.27 14.82 -3.56
C THR A 25 -7.77 13.72 -2.62
N VAL A 26 -6.58 13.87 -2.07
CA VAL A 26 -6.00 12.95 -1.08
C VAL A 26 -6.11 13.58 0.32
N LEU A 27 -6.68 12.83 1.24
CA LEU A 27 -6.75 13.17 2.67
C LEU A 27 -5.82 12.22 3.44
N THR A 28 -4.84 12.79 4.12
CA THR A 28 -3.86 11.99 4.87
C THR A 28 -4.14 12.13 6.37
N PRO A 29 -4.61 11.06 7.04
CA PRO A 29 -4.73 11.05 8.49
C PRO A 29 -3.39 11.26 9.18
N SER A 30 -3.39 11.93 10.33
CA SER A 30 -2.18 12.12 11.15
C SER A 30 -1.65 10.79 11.69
N SER A 31 -2.55 9.84 11.95
CA SER A 31 -2.24 8.46 12.31
C SER A 31 -1.65 7.63 11.15
N SER A 32 -1.74 8.12 9.93
CA SER A 32 -1.11 7.51 8.77
C SER A 32 0.38 7.82 8.78
N SER A 33 1.15 6.99 9.49
CA SER A 33 2.59 7.19 9.59
C SER A 33 3.25 7.02 8.22
N ALA A 34 3.49 8.15 7.59
CA ALA A 34 4.27 8.24 6.35
C ALA A 34 5.70 7.66 6.49
N PHE A 35 6.13 7.41 7.72
CA PHE A 35 7.49 7.03 8.07
C PHE A 35 7.70 5.50 8.18
N VAL A 36 6.65 4.71 8.32
CA VAL A 36 6.81 3.26 8.55
C VAL A 36 7.03 2.48 7.25
N ASP A 37 6.54 3.00 6.12
CA ASP A 37 6.81 2.37 4.81
C ASP A 37 8.31 2.39 4.44
N ASP A 38 9.09 3.26 5.08
CA ASP A 38 10.50 3.47 4.74
C ASP A 38 11.46 2.48 5.42
N ALA A 39 11.08 1.85 6.52
CA ALA A 39 12.05 1.19 7.39
C ALA A 39 12.22 -0.32 7.14
N THR A 40 11.27 -0.99 6.49
CA THR A 40 11.21 -2.46 6.51
C THR A 40 11.31 -3.15 5.15
N SER A 41 11.26 -2.42 4.06
CA SER A 41 11.28 -3.02 2.73
C SER A 41 12.61 -2.88 2.04
N CYS A 42 13.13 -4.03 1.66
CA CYS A 42 14.39 -4.17 0.94
C CYS A 42 14.25 -3.97 -0.57
N GLY A 43 13.03 -3.88 -1.10
CA GLY A 43 12.80 -3.70 -2.52
C GLY A 43 11.40 -4.11 -2.99
N LEU A 44 11.26 -4.18 -4.29
CA LEU A 44 10.02 -4.48 -4.99
C LEU A 44 10.12 -5.86 -5.64
N ALA A 45 9.27 -6.80 -5.21
CA ALA A 45 9.20 -8.09 -5.84
C ALA A 45 8.59 -7.96 -7.25
N THR A 46 9.28 -8.53 -8.23
CA THR A 46 8.88 -8.48 -9.64
C THR A 46 9.05 -9.88 -10.26
N SER A 47 8.98 -9.96 -11.58
CA SER A 47 9.36 -11.14 -12.35
C SER A 47 10.32 -10.69 -13.44
N SER A 48 11.42 -11.41 -13.63
CA SER A 48 12.32 -11.20 -14.77
C SER A 48 11.92 -12.11 -15.93
N GLY A 49 12.56 -11.95 -17.09
CA GLY A 49 12.34 -12.85 -18.23
C GLY A 49 12.61 -14.32 -17.95
N GLU A 50 13.35 -14.64 -16.89
CA GLU A 50 13.64 -16.00 -16.43
C GLU A 50 12.71 -16.47 -15.31
N THR A 51 12.04 -15.55 -14.59
CA THR A 51 11.09 -15.86 -13.52
C THR A 51 9.67 -15.56 -13.96
N ASN A 52 8.87 -16.62 -14.05
CA ASN A 52 7.47 -16.53 -14.44
C ASN A 52 6.62 -15.90 -13.31
N PRO A 53 5.63 -15.04 -13.59
CA PRO A 53 4.64 -14.57 -12.62
C PRO A 53 3.97 -15.70 -11.82
N SER A 54 3.81 -16.90 -12.41
CA SER A 54 3.26 -18.07 -11.72
C SER A 54 4.14 -18.57 -10.57
N GLU A 55 5.46 -18.48 -10.70
CA GLU A 55 6.40 -18.82 -9.63
C GLU A 55 6.31 -17.81 -8.47
N HIS A 56 6.21 -16.52 -8.81
CA HIS A 56 5.95 -15.47 -7.83
C HIS A 56 4.63 -15.71 -7.08
N ALA A 57 3.55 -16.05 -7.80
CA ALA A 57 2.27 -16.39 -7.20
C ALA A 57 2.34 -17.63 -6.30
N ALA A 58 3.07 -18.67 -6.73
CA ALA A 58 3.25 -19.91 -5.95
C ALA A 58 4.00 -19.64 -4.64
N ASP A 59 5.06 -18.85 -4.69
CA ASP A 59 5.81 -18.45 -3.48
C ASP A 59 4.95 -17.63 -2.52
N THR A 60 4.18 -16.67 -3.06
CA THR A 60 3.28 -15.83 -2.25
C THR A 60 2.24 -16.69 -1.53
N ARG A 61 1.59 -17.63 -2.22
CA ARG A 61 0.63 -18.54 -1.61
C ARG A 61 1.27 -19.45 -0.55
N ARG A 62 2.45 -20.01 -0.86
CA ARG A 62 3.18 -20.85 0.08
C ARG A 62 3.51 -20.11 1.38
N VAL A 63 4.00 -18.87 1.29
CA VAL A 63 4.30 -18.01 2.46
C VAL A 63 3.04 -17.67 3.23
N GLY A 64 1.94 -17.41 2.52
CA GLY A 64 0.62 -17.19 3.13
C GLY A 64 -0.11 -18.47 3.58
N ALA A 65 0.59 -19.63 3.61
CA ALA A 65 0.02 -20.93 4.00
C ALA A 65 -1.26 -21.32 3.22
N ASP A 66 -1.35 -20.89 1.96
CA ASP A 66 -2.51 -21.05 1.05
C ASP A 66 -3.83 -20.46 1.59
N LEU A 67 -3.76 -19.54 2.57
CA LEU A 67 -4.94 -18.85 3.13
C LEU A 67 -5.35 -17.61 2.30
N CYS A 68 -4.43 -17.08 1.49
CA CYS A 68 -4.65 -15.86 0.73
C CYS A 68 -5.59 -16.07 -0.48
N GLU A 69 -6.28 -15.02 -0.86
CA GLU A 69 -7.14 -14.97 -2.05
C GLU A 69 -6.35 -15.18 -3.34
N THR A 70 -6.57 -16.30 -4.01
CA THR A 70 -5.79 -16.73 -5.19
C THR A 70 -5.84 -15.72 -6.33
N ASP A 71 -7.02 -15.13 -6.58
CA ASP A 71 -7.23 -14.18 -7.68
C ASP A 71 -6.51 -12.85 -7.40
N VAL A 72 -6.47 -12.40 -6.15
CA VAL A 72 -5.74 -11.20 -5.73
C VAL A 72 -4.23 -11.42 -5.87
N VAL A 73 -3.73 -12.58 -5.45
CA VAL A 73 -2.32 -12.95 -5.64
C VAL A 73 -1.96 -12.98 -7.12
N ALA A 74 -2.78 -13.61 -7.96
CA ALA A 74 -2.55 -13.68 -9.40
C ALA A 74 -2.54 -12.29 -10.06
N ALA A 75 -3.51 -11.44 -9.72
CA ALA A 75 -3.58 -10.07 -10.24
C ALA A 75 -2.33 -9.26 -9.86
N SER A 76 -1.90 -9.32 -8.60
CA SER A 76 -0.74 -8.59 -8.08
C SER A 76 0.56 -9.05 -8.76
N THR A 77 0.78 -10.36 -8.85
CA THR A 77 2.02 -10.91 -9.41
C THR A 77 2.13 -10.73 -10.92
N ASN A 78 1.01 -10.82 -11.65
CA ASN A 78 0.98 -10.57 -13.10
C ASN A 78 1.25 -9.10 -13.45
N SER A 79 0.84 -8.16 -12.60
CA SER A 79 1.02 -6.74 -12.85
C SER A 79 2.39 -6.19 -12.37
N ALA A 80 3.13 -6.94 -11.57
CA ALA A 80 4.35 -6.47 -10.90
C ALA A 80 5.41 -5.92 -11.89
N VAL A 81 5.63 -6.59 -13.01
CA VAL A 81 6.61 -6.16 -14.05
C VAL A 81 6.20 -4.83 -14.67
N ALA A 82 4.92 -4.68 -15.02
CA ALA A 82 4.41 -3.46 -15.62
C ALA A 82 4.51 -2.25 -14.67
N HIS A 83 4.21 -2.47 -13.40
CA HIS A 83 4.34 -1.42 -12.38
C HIS A 83 5.79 -1.03 -12.11
N LEU A 84 6.72 -1.99 -12.10
CA LEU A 84 8.13 -1.67 -11.97
C LEU A 84 8.62 -0.84 -13.16
N ALA A 85 8.29 -1.24 -14.38
CA ALA A 85 8.65 -0.49 -15.58
C ALA A 85 8.01 0.93 -15.61
N GLU A 86 6.82 1.09 -15.05
CA GLU A 86 6.19 2.41 -14.89
C GLU A 86 6.98 3.28 -13.93
N LEU A 87 7.39 2.76 -12.77
CA LEU A 87 8.21 3.48 -11.80
C LEU A 87 9.57 3.89 -12.39
N GLU A 88 10.23 3.00 -13.16
CA GLU A 88 11.47 3.35 -13.86
C GLU A 88 11.26 4.49 -14.88
N ARG A 89 10.16 4.47 -15.63
CA ARG A 89 9.81 5.59 -16.54
C ARG A 89 9.57 6.90 -15.82
N TRP A 90 9.12 6.85 -14.56
CA TRP A 90 8.94 8.03 -13.72
C TRP A 90 10.22 8.47 -13.00
N GLY A 91 11.30 7.68 -13.11
CA GLY A 91 12.62 8.06 -12.62
C GLY A 91 13.18 7.17 -11.50
N LEU A 92 12.55 6.02 -11.18
CA LEU A 92 13.11 5.09 -10.21
C LEU A 92 14.45 4.54 -10.72
N ASN A 93 15.52 4.83 -9.99
CA ASN A 93 16.87 4.42 -10.38
C ASN A 93 17.27 3.11 -9.68
N LEU A 94 16.87 1.98 -10.25
CA LEU A 94 17.17 0.65 -9.73
C LEU A 94 18.67 0.35 -9.80
N ARG A 95 19.17 -0.43 -8.84
CA ARG A 95 20.49 -1.07 -8.94
C ARG A 95 20.52 -1.97 -10.17
N ARG A 96 21.64 -1.93 -10.91
CA ARG A 96 21.79 -2.68 -12.15
C ARG A 96 22.98 -3.62 -12.07
N ASP A 97 22.89 -4.73 -12.77
CA ASP A 97 24.00 -5.64 -12.99
C ASP A 97 24.94 -5.11 -14.08
N ARG A 98 25.99 -5.88 -14.38
CA ARG A 98 27.01 -5.49 -15.38
C ARG A 98 26.46 -5.40 -16.81
N ASN A 99 25.31 -6.00 -17.08
CA ASN A 99 24.65 -6.01 -18.38
C ASN A 99 23.65 -4.85 -18.53
N GLY A 100 23.47 -4.06 -17.47
CA GLY A 100 22.52 -2.95 -17.43
C GLY A 100 21.08 -3.35 -17.11
N SER A 101 20.81 -4.63 -16.84
CA SER A 101 19.51 -5.11 -16.35
C SER A 101 19.33 -4.80 -14.86
N PRO A 102 18.10 -4.62 -14.38
CA PRO A 102 17.85 -4.49 -12.94
C PRO A 102 18.49 -5.68 -12.17
N HIS A 103 19.28 -5.36 -11.16
CA HIS A 103 19.80 -6.39 -10.27
C HIS A 103 18.68 -6.94 -9.40
N LEU A 104 18.48 -8.26 -9.44
CA LEU A 104 17.47 -8.94 -8.66
C LEU A 104 18.09 -9.67 -7.48
N GLY A 105 17.72 -9.29 -6.27
CA GLY A 105 18.06 -9.99 -5.03
C GLY A 105 17.06 -11.09 -4.70
N GLN A 106 17.48 -12.04 -3.87
CA GLN A 106 16.61 -13.06 -3.33
C GLN A 106 16.34 -12.78 -1.85
N LEU A 107 15.07 -12.69 -1.50
CA LEU A 107 14.63 -12.55 -0.11
C LEU A 107 14.08 -13.87 0.43
N PRO A 108 14.00 -14.02 1.78
CA PRO A 108 13.35 -15.17 2.40
C PRO A 108 11.94 -15.41 1.84
N GLY A 109 11.60 -16.66 1.57
CA GLY A 109 10.31 -17.04 0.97
C GLY A 109 10.28 -17.03 -0.55
N GLN A 110 11.29 -16.52 -1.23
CA GLN A 110 11.42 -16.55 -2.69
C GLN A 110 12.20 -17.78 -3.14
N SER A 111 11.69 -18.50 -4.12
CA SER A 111 12.36 -19.65 -4.73
C SER A 111 13.46 -19.23 -5.72
N SER A 112 13.37 -18.03 -6.29
CA SER A 112 14.38 -17.44 -7.17
C SER A 112 14.51 -15.92 -6.94
N PRO A 113 15.68 -15.33 -7.32
CA PRO A 113 15.90 -13.88 -7.20
C PRO A 113 14.86 -13.09 -8.01
N ARG A 114 14.11 -12.19 -7.35
CA ARG A 114 13.10 -11.38 -8.02
C ARG A 114 12.90 -9.99 -7.41
N THR A 115 13.69 -9.61 -6.41
CA THR A 115 13.53 -8.33 -5.73
C THR A 115 14.43 -7.28 -6.34
N ALA A 116 13.84 -6.30 -7.02
CA ALA A 116 14.52 -5.12 -7.51
C ALA A 116 14.60 -4.05 -6.41
N SER A 117 15.72 -3.36 -6.31
CA SER A 117 15.92 -2.31 -5.29
C SER A 117 16.78 -1.15 -5.80
N THR A 118 16.65 0.00 -5.13
CA THR A 118 17.61 1.12 -5.26
C THR A 118 18.71 1.05 -4.20
N GLY A 119 18.55 0.18 -3.23
CA GLY A 119 19.35 0.02 -2.03
C GLY A 119 18.45 -0.12 -0.81
N ASP A 120 18.82 0.50 0.29
CA ASP A 120 18.09 0.49 1.57
C ASP A 120 16.94 1.52 1.65
N SER A 121 16.79 2.36 0.64
CA SER A 121 15.80 3.46 0.58
C SER A 121 14.72 3.25 -0.49
N THR A 122 14.54 2.03 -0.98
CA THR A 122 13.68 1.76 -2.14
C THR A 122 12.27 2.32 -2.01
N LEU A 123 11.58 2.07 -0.92
CA LEU A 123 10.21 2.57 -0.74
C LEU A 123 10.16 4.10 -0.57
N ARG A 124 11.17 4.69 0.04
CA ARG A 124 11.28 6.15 0.14
C ARG A 124 11.39 6.79 -1.24
N GLU A 125 12.23 6.23 -2.11
CA GLU A 125 12.37 6.70 -3.49
C GLU A 125 11.08 6.51 -4.29
N VAL A 126 10.43 5.34 -4.18
CA VAL A 126 9.12 5.10 -4.78
C VAL A 126 8.10 6.14 -4.33
N ARG A 127 8.03 6.41 -3.03
CA ARG A 127 7.13 7.42 -2.48
C ARG A 127 7.42 8.80 -3.04
N THR A 128 8.69 9.22 -3.06
CA THR A 128 9.09 10.51 -3.61
C THR A 128 8.65 10.67 -5.07
N ILE A 129 8.86 9.64 -5.89
CA ILE A 129 8.43 9.62 -7.28
C ILE A 129 6.91 9.74 -7.39
N LEU A 130 6.15 9.00 -6.60
CA LEU A 130 4.69 9.09 -6.63
C LEU A 130 4.17 10.46 -6.16
N GLU A 131 4.82 11.07 -5.16
CA GLU A 131 4.52 12.43 -4.75
C GLU A 131 4.77 13.44 -5.87
N GLU A 132 5.88 13.32 -6.59
CA GLU A 132 6.17 14.13 -7.78
C GLU A 132 5.12 13.93 -8.88
N GLN A 133 4.68 12.69 -9.12
CA GLN A 133 3.63 12.40 -10.09
C GLN A 133 2.27 13.01 -9.69
N CYS A 134 1.96 13.04 -8.40
CA CYS A 134 0.78 13.75 -7.88
C CYS A 134 0.89 15.27 -8.10
N ILE A 135 2.07 15.86 -7.85
CA ILE A 135 2.33 17.29 -8.08
C ILE A 135 2.18 17.62 -9.57
N LYS A 136 2.78 16.83 -10.46
CA LYS A 136 2.68 17.01 -11.93
C LYS A 136 1.23 17.01 -12.44
N ARG A 137 0.34 16.27 -11.76
CA ARG A 137 -1.10 16.18 -12.08
C ARG A 137 -1.94 17.20 -11.33
N ASN A 138 -1.32 18.07 -10.52
CA ASN A 138 -2.02 19.02 -9.66
C ASN A 138 -3.05 18.37 -8.73
N ILE A 139 -2.75 17.18 -8.19
CA ILE A 139 -3.64 16.49 -7.27
C ILE A 139 -3.55 17.15 -5.89
N PRO A 140 -4.65 17.75 -5.37
CA PRO A 140 -4.67 18.37 -4.05
C PRO A 140 -4.44 17.31 -2.95
N ARG A 141 -3.62 17.66 -1.96
CA ARG A 141 -3.37 16.83 -0.78
C ARG A 141 -3.56 17.65 0.49
N ARG A 142 -4.30 17.11 1.46
CA ARG A 142 -4.49 17.71 2.78
C ARG A 142 -4.00 16.71 3.83
N GLY A 143 -3.05 17.14 4.65
CA GLY A 143 -2.56 16.39 5.82
C GLY A 143 -3.38 16.67 7.07
N ASP A 144 -3.16 15.86 8.10
CA ASP A 144 -3.77 16.02 9.43
C ASP A 144 -5.31 16.00 9.42
N ILE A 145 -5.88 15.20 8.53
CA ILE A 145 -7.33 15.05 8.35
C ILE A 145 -7.76 13.66 8.82
N GLU A 146 -8.38 13.58 9.99
CA GLU A 146 -8.95 12.32 10.49
C GLU A 146 -10.35 12.09 9.94
N ILE A 147 -10.62 10.87 9.46
CA ILE A 147 -11.94 10.50 8.95
C ILE A 147 -12.79 9.94 10.09
N ILE A 148 -13.89 10.61 10.37
CA ILE A 148 -14.80 10.24 11.46
C ILE A 148 -15.80 9.20 10.98
N GLU A 149 -16.37 9.43 9.79
CA GLU A 149 -17.46 8.60 9.28
C GLU A 149 -17.57 8.66 7.76
N LEU A 150 -18.03 7.56 7.15
CA LEU A 150 -18.48 7.54 5.76
C LEU A 150 -19.97 7.83 5.70
N VAL A 151 -20.36 8.80 4.87
CA VAL A 151 -21.75 9.16 4.67
C VAL A 151 -22.34 8.32 3.54
N HIS A 152 -23.46 7.69 3.81
CA HIS A 152 -24.15 6.83 2.86
C HIS A 152 -25.65 7.16 2.80
N LYS A 153 -26.28 6.77 1.72
CA LYS A 153 -27.72 6.84 1.50
C LYS A 153 -28.24 5.45 1.16
N ALA A 154 -29.56 5.26 1.30
CA ALA A 154 -30.19 4.03 0.85
C ALA A 154 -29.89 3.82 -0.64
N HIS A 155 -29.60 2.58 -1.00
CA HIS A 155 -29.30 2.18 -2.38
C HIS A 155 -30.50 2.46 -3.28
N ASP A 156 -30.24 3.09 -4.42
CA ASP A 156 -31.20 3.28 -5.50
C ASP A 156 -30.76 2.44 -6.71
N PRO A 157 -31.44 1.32 -7.01
CA PRO A 157 -31.05 0.42 -8.09
C PRO A 157 -31.05 1.10 -9.48
N ALA A 158 -31.72 2.25 -9.63
CA ALA A 158 -31.73 3.00 -10.88
C ALA A 158 -30.48 3.88 -11.07
N GLN A 159 -29.71 4.10 -10.00
CA GLN A 159 -28.56 5.03 -10.00
C GLN A 159 -27.23 4.36 -9.70
N SER A 160 -27.23 3.15 -9.19
CA SER A 160 -26.01 2.46 -8.74
C SER A 160 -26.13 0.94 -8.92
N ASP A 161 -25.01 0.30 -9.24
CA ASP A 161 -24.88 -1.15 -9.31
C ASP A 161 -24.46 -1.79 -7.97
N SER A 162 -24.48 -1.02 -6.88
CA SER A 162 -24.09 -1.52 -5.55
C SER A 162 -25.01 -2.66 -5.13
N LYS A 163 -24.40 -3.77 -4.67
CA LYS A 163 -25.11 -4.94 -4.15
C LYS A 163 -25.33 -4.88 -2.63
N ASP A 164 -24.78 -3.86 -1.97
CA ASP A 164 -24.67 -3.78 -0.52
C ASP A 164 -25.83 -3.04 0.17
N GLY A 165 -26.83 -2.61 -0.59
CA GLY A 165 -28.03 -1.97 -0.06
C GLY A 165 -27.89 -0.49 0.31
N PHE A 166 -26.70 0.13 0.06
CA PHE A 166 -26.45 1.55 0.26
C PHE A 166 -25.38 2.08 -0.70
N ASP A 167 -25.37 3.39 -0.91
CA ASP A 167 -24.38 4.10 -1.72
C ASP A 167 -23.63 5.10 -0.85
N VAL A 168 -22.30 4.98 -0.82
CA VAL A 168 -21.46 6.00 -0.17
C VAL A 168 -21.48 7.27 -1.00
N CYS A 169 -21.78 8.40 -0.36
CA CYS A 169 -21.92 9.71 -1.03
C CYS A 169 -20.99 10.79 -0.49
N GLY A 170 -20.18 10.47 0.52
CA GLY A 170 -19.23 11.40 1.11
C GLY A 170 -18.63 10.89 2.40
N LEU A 171 -17.96 11.77 3.10
CA LEU A 171 -17.36 11.50 4.41
C LEU A 171 -17.45 12.73 5.33
N ILE A 172 -17.38 12.48 6.62
CA ILE A 172 -17.19 13.50 7.67
C ILE A 172 -15.76 13.37 8.17
N ALA A 173 -15.06 14.48 8.26
CA ALA A 173 -13.67 14.54 8.66
C ALA A 173 -13.43 15.65 9.69
N LEU A 174 -12.37 15.47 10.47
CA LEU A 174 -11.84 16.43 11.42
C LEU A 174 -10.47 16.92 10.92
N ASP A 175 -10.33 18.21 10.78
CA ASP A 175 -9.02 18.86 10.64
C ASP A 175 -8.39 18.98 12.02
N ILE A 176 -7.31 18.26 12.27
CA ILE A 176 -6.66 18.20 13.58
C ILE A 176 -6.05 19.54 13.96
N GLN A 177 -5.56 20.31 12.99
CA GLN A 177 -4.88 21.58 13.26
C GLN A 177 -5.86 22.68 13.66
N SER A 178 -7.01 22.75 12.98
CA SER A 178 -8.01 23.78 13.26
C SER A 178 -9.09 23.34 14.26
N GLY A 179 -9.28 22.02 14.46
CA GLY A 179 -10.38 21.45 15.23
C GLY A 179 -11.72 21.50 14.47
N GLU A 180 -11.74 21.88 13.19
CA GLU A 180 -12.94 21.98 12.40
C GLU A 180 -13.44 20.59 11.95
N ILE A 181 -14.73 20.34 12.15
CA ILE A 181 -15.42 19.17 11.57
C ILE A 181 -16.14 19.63 10.31
N PHE A 182 -15.87 18.94 9.21
CA PHE A 182 -16.44 19.26 7.91
C PHE A 182 -16.87 18.00 7.14
N ALA A 183 -17.77 18.20 6.16
CA ALA A 183 -18.20 17.13 5.28
C ALA A 183 -17.66 17.34 3.87
N ILE A 184 -17.29 16.24 3.22
CA ILE A 184 -16.88 16.22 1.81
C ILE A 184 -17.86 15.31 1.07
N GLN A 185 -18.54 15.87 0.07
CA GLN A 185 -19.32 15.07 -0.86
C GLN A 185 -18.42 14.46 -1.92
N SER A 186 -18.62 13.18 -2.22
CA SER A 186 -17.83 12.46 -3.22
C SER A 186 -18.63 11.35 -3.89
N LYS A 187 -18.39 11.15 -5.19
CA LYS A 187 -18.99 10.04 -5.94
C LYS A 187 -18.35 8.69 -5.65
N ALA A 188 -17.10 8.70 -5.19
CA ALA A 188 -16.36 7.50 -4.81
C ALA A 188 -15.30 7.85 -3.76
N ILE A 189 -15.06 6.92 -2.85
CA ILE A 189 -14.03 7.03 -1.83
C ILE A 189 -13.15 5.78 -1.92
N ILE A 190 -11.84 5.99 -1.95
CA ILE A 190 -10.83 4.92 -1.90
C ILE A 190 -10.17 4.98 -0.53
N LEU A 191 -10.39 3.95 0.28
CA LEU A 191 -9.71 3.78 1.55
C LEU A 191 -8.37 3.05 1.33
N ALA A 192 -7.29 3.79 1.32
CA ALA A 192 -5.92 3.32 1.14
C ALA A 192 -5.07 3.64 2.38
N GLY A 193 -5.68 3.54 3.54
CA GLY A 193 -5.02 3.69 4.83
C GLY A 193 -4.15 2.48 5.17
N SER A 194 -3.40 2.61 6.25
CA SER A 194 -2.58 1.53 6.79
C SER A 194 -3.44 0.39 7.33
N GLY A 195 -2.81 -0.77 7.55
CA GLY A 195 -3.45 -1.93 8.18
C GLY A 195 -3.79 -1.72 9.65
N PHE A 196 -3.93 -2.82 10.37
CA PHE A 196 -4.37 -2.83 11.79
C PHE A 196 -3.33 -3.48 12.73
N GLN A 197 -2.12 -3.72 12.25
CA GLN A 197 -1.08 -4.46 12.96
C GLN A 197 -0.70 -3.84 14.31
N SER A 198 -0.80 -2.51 14.43
CA SER A 198 -0.56 -1.82 15.71
C SER A 198 -1.53 -2.23 16.82
N ALA A 199 -2.68 -2.81 16.49
CA ALA A 199 -3.63 -3.31 17.49
C ALA A 199 -3.10 -4.57 18.21
N TRP A 200 -2.23 -5.33 17.56
CA TRP A 200 -1.66 -6.58 18.07
C TRP A 200 -0.20 -6.41 18.51
N ASN A 201 0.52 -5.56 17.82
CA ASN A 201 1.93 -5.30 18.07
C ASN A 201 2.13 -3.78 18.07
N GLY A 202 2.55 -3.21 19.20
CA GLY A 202 2.73 -1.76 19.35
C GLY A 202 3.63 -1.11 18.32
N ASP A 203 4.46 -1.91 17.66
CA ASP A 203 5.38 -1.50 16.59
C ASP A 203 4.81 -1.72 15.18
N GLY A 204 3.57 -2.19 15.09
CA GLY A 204 2.92 -2.50 13.82
C GLY A 204 2.48 -1.26 13.04
N ILE A 205 2.26 -1.46 11.74
CA ILE A 205 1.83 -0.43 10.82
C ILE A 205 0.31 -0.28 10.87
N GLY A 206 -0.17 0.91 11.26
CA GLY A 206 -1.56 1.29 11.18
C GLY A 206 -2.43 0.85 12.36
N MET A 207 -3.37 1.69 12.68
CA MET A 207 -4.29 1.53 13.81
C MET A 207 -5.67 1.00 13.40
N GLY A 208 -5.83 0.54 12.16
CA GLY A 208 -7.08 -0.01 11.67
C GLY A 208 -8.18 1.00 11.33
N ALA A 209 -7.85 2.28 11.15
CA ALA A 209 -8.84 3.31 10.89
C ALA A 209 -9.71 3.01 9.66
N SER A 210 -9.12 2.59 8.55
CA SER A 210 -9.87 2.19 7.36
C SER A 210 -10.75 0.97 7.60
N ALA A 211 -10.23 -0.04 8.31
CA ALA A 211 -10.98 -1.23 8.68
C ALA A 211 -12.18 -0.89 9.57
N HIS A 212 -11.98 0.01 10.55
CA HIS A 212 -13.05 0.50 11.41
C HIS A 212 -14.20 1.15 10.62
N LEU A 213 -13.89 2.01 9.65
CA LEU A 213 -14.89 2.65 8.80
C LEU A 213 -15.73 1.63 8.01
N PHE A 214 -15.09 0.58 7.47
CA PHE A 214 -15.79 -0.51 6.79
C PHE A 214 -16.71 -1.30 7.74
N LEU A 215 -16.22 -1.65 8.92
CA LEU A 215 -17.01 -2.37 9.93
C LEU A 215 -18.23 -1.56 10.39
N LYS A 216 -18.09 -0.25 10.54
CA LYS A 216 -19.24 0.64 10.87
C LYS A 216 -20.34 0.60 9.82
N LEU A 217 -20.00 0.38 8.56
CA LEU A 217 -20.96 0.21 7.45
C LEU A 217 -21.56 -1.20 7.38
N GLY A 218 -21.13 -2.13 8.24
CA GLY A 218 -21.60 -3.51 8.24
C GLY A 218 -20.94 -4.41 7.22
N HIS A 219 -19.82 -3.98 6.61
CA HIS A 219 -19.03 -4.82 5.72
C HIS A 219 -18.16 -5.82 6.48
N TYR A 220 -17.86 -6.94 5.81
CA TYR A 220 -16.92 -7.92 6.31
C TYR A 220 -15.49 -7.55 5.91
N LEU A 221 -14.54 -7.91 6.76
CA LEU A 221 -13.12 -7.83 6.49
C LEU A 221 -12.57 -9.24 6.29
N SER A 222 -11.69 -9.42 5.33
CA SER A 222 -10.94 -10.66 5.11
C SER A 222 -9.47 -10.49 5.52
N ASP A 223 -8.78 -11.61 5.65
CA ASP A 223 -7.33 -11.67 5.87
C ASP A 223 -6.83 -11.01 7.19
N LEU A 224 -7.70 -10.91 8.20
CA LEU A 224 -7.36 -10.34 9.50
C LEU A 224 -6.36 -11.19 10.30
N GLU A 225 -6.21 -12.46 9.95
CA GLU A 225 -5.22 -13.38 10.50
C GLU A 225 -3.79 -13.10 10.07
N PHE A 226 -3.58 -12.37 8.96
CA PHE A 226 -2.26 -12.01 8.48
C PHE A 226 -1.68 -10.84 9.28
N THR A 227 -0.98 -11.17 10.36
CA THR A 227 -0.21 -10.21 11.16
C THR A 227 1.27 -10.35 10.83
N SER A 228 1.87 -9.26 10.36
CA SER A 228 3.28 -9.25 10.00
C SER A 228 4.15 -9.06 11.25
N TYR A 229 5.14 -9.94 11.42
CA TYR A 229 6.21 -9.78 12.39
C TYR A 229 7.53 -9.65 11.65
N HIS A 230 8.31 -8.62 11.97
CA HIS A 230 9.65 -8.50 11.39
C HIS A 230 10.61 -9.43 12.14
N PRO A 231 11.24 -10.42 11.47
CA PRO A 231 12.03 -11.46 12.15
C PRO A 231 13.35 -10.97 12.72
N LEU A 232 13.82 -9.81 12.28
CA LEU A 232 15.09 -9.21 12.68
C LEU A 232 14.89 -7.89 13.44
N THR A 233 14.03 -7.88 14.41
CA THR A 233 13.90 -6.75 15.33
C THR A 233 14.89 -6.91 16.48
N VAL A 234 15.69 -5.86 16.74
CA VAL A 234 16.63 -5.86 17.86
C VAL A 234 15.84 -5.80 19.18
N ALA A 235 16.12 -6.75 20.08
CA ALA A 235 15.44 -6.88 21.36
C ALA A 235 15.42 -5.54 22.12
N ASP A 236 14.29 -5.25 22.78
CA ASP A 236 14.06 -4.03 23.55
C ASP A 236 14.17 -2.70 22.76
N THR A 237 14.12 -2.78 21.44
CA THR A 237 14.13 -1.61 20.55
C THR A 237 13.12 -1.81 19.40
N ASN A 238 12.81 -0.71 18.70
CA ASN A 238 12.01 -0.75 17.45
C ASN A 238 12.92 -0.79 16.21
N LEU A 239 14.22 -1.06 16.39
CA LEU A 239 15.16 -1.12 15.29
C LEU A 239 14.99 -2.44 14.53
N GLN A 240 14.67 -2.34 13.26
CA GLN A 240 14.54 -3.47 12.35
C GLN A 240 15.77 -3.54 11.44
N ILE A 241 16.39 -4.72 11.36
CA ILE A 241 17.50 -4.96 10.44
C ILE A 241 16.92 -5.38 9.10
N PRO A 242 17.34 -4.77 7.97
CA PRO A 242 16.83 -5.12 6.65
C PRO A 242 17.01 -6.62 6.32
N LEU A 243 15.96 -7.22 5.72
CA LEU A 243 15.94 -8.66 5.40
C LEU A 243 16.95 -9.07 4.32
N ASP A 244 17.41 -8.16 3.48
CA ASP A 244 18.44 -8.41 2.47
C ASP A 244 19.80 -8.75 3.08
N VAL A 245 20.03 -8.46 4.35
CA VAL A 245 21.18 -8.99 5.10
C VAL A 245 21.19 -10.52 5.07
N LEU A 246 20.02 -11.16 5.23
CA LEU A 246 19.90 -12.64 5.13
C LEU A 246 20.11 -13.12 3.70
N GLY A 247 19.55 -12.43 2.71
CA GLY A 247 19.73 -12.70 1.28
C GLY A 247 21.18 -12.55 0.83
N SER A 248 21.95 -11.72 1.53
CA SER A 248 23.40 -11.50 1.29
C SER A 248 24.31 -12.45 2.06
N GLY A 249 23.75 -13.46 2.73
CA GLY A 249 24.51 -14.46 3.49
C GLY A 249 24.70 -14.11 4.97
N GLY A 250 23.99 -13.14 5.49
CA GLY A 250 23.97 -12.84 6.93
C GLY A 250 23.42 -14.01 7.74
N VAL A 251 24.01 -14.29 8.90
CA VAL A 251 23.57 -15.35 9.82
C VAL A 251 23.13 -14.71 11.13
N VAL A 252 21.99 -15.12 11.64
CA VAL A 252 21.50 -14.75 12.98
C VAL A 252 21.93 -15.84 13.95
N ASN A 253 22.70 -15.47 14.96
CA ASN A 253 23.17 -16.36 16.02
C ASN A 253 22.35 -16.17 17.29
#